data_b5c54c8cf91c01aebbb993cf762a13dc
#
_entry.id   b5c54c8cf91c01aebbb993cf762a13dc
#
_cell.length_a   1.000
_cell.length_b   1.000
_cell.length_c   1.000
_cell.angle_alpha   90.00
_cell.angle_beta   90.00
_cell.angle_gamma   90.00
#
_symmetry.space_group_name_H-M   'P 1'
#
loop_
_entity.id
_entity.type
_entity.pdbx_description
1 polymer ?
#
loop_
_entity_poly.entity_id
_entity_poly.type
_entity_poly.pdbx_seq_one_letter_code
_entity_poly.pdbx_strand_id
1 'polypeptide(L)' 'NVNAVAPGFIKTAMTEKLSDEQKKKLTDLIPLARLGETQDVANTVAFLCADESSYITGEVISVNGGMYM' A
#
# COMPACT_ATOMS: atom_id res chain seq x y z
N ASN A 1 1.92 20.47 6.45
CA ASN A 1 2.84 19.38 6.14
C ASN A 1 2.50 18.78 4.77
N VAL A 2 3.50 18.31 4.05
CA VAL A 2 3.33 17.69 2.74
C VAL A 2 4.02 16.33 2.74
N ASN A 3 3.26 15.27 2.53
CA ASN A 3 3.75 13.91 2.43
C ASN A 3 3.09 13.22 1.25
N ALA A 4 3.67 12.11 0.83
CA ALA A 4 3.12 11.29 -0.25
C ALA A 4 3.01 9.84 0.20
N VAL A 5 2.06 9.12 -0.38
CA VAL A 5 1.89 7.69 -0.16
C VAL A 5 2.11 6.99 -1.50
N ALA A 6 2.95 5.97 -1.51
CA ALA A 6 3.25 5.19 -2.70
C ALA A 6 2.69 3.77 -2.53
N PRO A 7 1.47 3.51 -3.00
CA PRO A 7 0.87 2.17 -2.89
C PRO A 7 1.55 1.17 -3.84
N GLY A 8 1.64 -0.08 -3.41
CA GLY A 8 2.02 -1.17 -4.27
C GLY A 8 0.80 -1.80 -4.93
N PHE A 9 0.76 -3.13 -5.01
CA PHE A 9 -0.39 -3.83 -5.56
C PHE A 9 -1.53 -3.87 -4.56
N ILE A 10 -2.60 -3.14 -4.89
CA ILE A 10 -3.79 -3.00 -4.04
C ILE A 10 -4.94 -3.74 -4.68
N LYS A 11 -5.72 -4.43 -3.85
CA LYS A 11 -6.87 -5.18 -4.28
C LYS A 11 -7.97 -4.23 -4.76
N THR A 12 -8.21 -4.25 -6.07
CA THR A 12 -9.21 -3.38 -6.71
C THR A 12 -10.07 -4.22 -7.65
N ALA A 13 -11.08 -3.61 -8.28
CA ALA A 13 -11.89 -4.30 -9.28
C ALA A 13 -11.04 -4.82 -10.44
N MET A 14 -9.94 -4.14 -10.78
CA MET A 14 -9.05 -4.60 -11.85
C MET A 14 -8.28 -5.86 -11.45
N THR A 15 -7.78 -5.93 -10.20
CA THR A 15 -7.07 -7.11 -9.73
C THR A 15 -8.00 -8.30 -9.53
N GLU A 16 -9.27 -8.06 -9.21
CA GLU A 16 -10.26 -9.15 -9.07
C GLU A 16 -10.53 -9.86 -10.40
N LYS A 17 -10.26 -9.20 -11.53
CA LYS A 17 -10.41 -9.80 -12.86
C LYS A 17 -9.26 -10.72 -13.24
N LEU A 18 -8.17 -10.72 -12.48
CA LEU A 18 -7.04 -11.59 -12.74
C LEU A 18 -7.36 -13.03 -12.37
N SER A 19 -6.74 -13.97 -13.08
CA SER A 19 -6.84 -15.39 -12.72
C SER A 19 -6.14 -15.67 -11.40
N ASP A 20 -6.47 -16.78 -10.76
CA ASP A 20 -5.81 -17.18 -9.52
C ASP A 20 -4.30 -17.34 -9.71
N GLU A 21 -3.88 -17.85 -10.87
CA GLU A 21 -2.47 -18.00 -11.20
C GLU A 21 -1.76 -16.64 -11.29
N GLN A 22 -2.40 -15.65 -11.92
CA GLN A 22 -1.85 -14.30 -12.01
C GLN A 22 -1.77 -13.63 -10.63
N LYS A 23 -2.82 -13.79 -9.81
CA LYS A 23 -2.82 -13.26 -8.44
C LYS A 23 -1.70 -13.89 -7.62
N LYS A 24 -1.47 -15.19 -7.76
CA LYS A 24 -0.38 -15.88 -7.06
C LYS A 24 0.98 -15.32 -7.46
N LYS A 25 1.21 -15.06 -8.75
CA LYS A 25 2.45 -14.48 -9.23
C LYS A 25 2.71 -13.12 -8.60
N LEU A 26 1.67 -12.30 -8.45
CA LEU A 26 1.79 -10.99 -7.81
C LEU A 26 2.12 -11.14 -6.32
N THR A 27 1.43 -12.02 -5.62
CA THR A 27 1.65 -12.22 -4.18
C THR A 27 3.02 -12.83 -3.89
N ASP A 28 3.56 -13.63 -4.80
CA ASP A 28 4.91 -14.21 -4.66
C ASP A 28 6.00 -13.12 -4.69
N LEU A 29 5.72 -11.96 -5.31
CA LEU A 29 6.65 -10.84 -5.36
C LEU A 29 6.57 -9.96 -4.10
N ILE A 30 5.60 -10.19 -3.24
CA ILE A 30 5.34 -9.36 -2.07
C ILE A 30 5.77 -10.11 -0.81
N PRO A 31 6.75 -9.58 -0.04
CA PRO A 31 7.20 -10.26 1.18
C PRO A 31 6.10 -10.62 2.18
N LEU A 32 5.06 -9.79 2.32
CA LEU A 32 3.93 -10.10 3.19
C LEU A 32 2.96 -11.11 2.57
N ALA A 33 3.20 -11.52 1.32
CA ALA A 33 2.47 -12.58 0.62
C ALA A 33 0.97 -12.31 0.48
N ARG A 34 0.58 -11.05 0.36
CA ARG A 34 -0.80 -10.66 0.08
C ARG A 34 -0.86 -9.33 -0.66
N LEU A 35 -1.93 -9.12 -1.41
CA LEU A 35 -2.23 -7.80 -1.96
C LEU A 35 -2.68 -6.89 -0.82
N GLY A 36 -2.40 -5.59 -0.95
CA GLY A 36 -2.89 -4.61 0.00
C GLY A 36 -4.39 -4.38 -0.20
N GLU A 37 -5.03 -3.96 0.86
CA GLU A 37 -6.43 -3.50 0.81
C GLU A 37 -6.46 -1.99 0.64
N THR A 38 -7.54 -1.46 0.09
CA THR A 38 -7.71 0.00 0.01
C THR A 38 -7.64 0.62 1.40
N GLN A 39 -8.10 -0.11 2.43
CA GLN A 39 -8.05 0.34 3.81
C GLN A 39 -6.61 0.51 4.31
N ASP A 40 -5.66 -0.29 3.80
CA ASP A 40 -4.24 -0.15 4.18
C ASP A 40 -3.70 1.23 3.77
N VAL A 41 -4.06 1.68 2.57
CA VAL A 41 -3.67 3.01 2.09
C VAL A 41 -4.41 4.10 2.86
N ALA A 42 -5.71 3.92 3.09
CA ALA A 42 -6.52 4.89 3.82
C ALA A 42 -6.01 5.07 5.25
N ASN A 43 -5.61 3.98 5.92
CA ASN A 43 -5.06 4.04 7.28
C ASN A 43 -3.76 4.85 7.31
N THR A 44 -2.92 4.72 6.29
CA THR A 44 -1.67 5.46 6.20
C THR A 44 -1.93 6.96 6.01
N VAL A 45 -2.86 7.30 5.14
CA VAL A 45 -3.26 8.70 4.92
C VAL A 45 -3.85 9.29 6.20
N ALA A 46 -4.72 8.55 6.88
CA ALA A 46 -5.33 9.00 8.13
C ALA A 46 -4.26 9.27 9.19
N PHE A 47 -3.24 8.41 9.30
CA PHE A 47 -2.13 8.61 10.22
C PHE A 47 -1.38 9.91 9.92
N LEU A 48 -1.07 10.14 8.62
CA LEU A 48 -0.34 11.35 8.22
C LEU A 48 -1.15 12.63 8.43
N CYS A 49 -2.47 12.55 8.43
CA CYS A 49 -3.37 13.68 8.70
C CYS A 49 -3.62 13.92 10.17
N ALA A 50 -3.21 13.01 11.05
CA ALA A 50 -3.46 13.10 12.48
C ALA A 50 -2.49 14.07 13.15
N ASP A 51 -2.90 14.67 14.27
CA ASP A 51 -2.05 15.59 15.03
C ASP A 51 -0.79 14.91 15.54
N GLU A 52 -0.84 13.61 15.80
CA GLU A 52 0.31 12.79 16.22
C GLU A 52 1.43 12.77 15.20
N SER A 53 1.13 13.11 13.94
CA SER A 53 2.11 13.12 12.85
C SER A 53 2.57 14.52 12.50
N SER A 54 2.37 15.48 13.37
CA SER A 54 2.65 16.90 13.10
C SER A 54 4.12 17.22 12.82
N TYR A 55 5.04 16.34 13.23
CA TYR A 55 6.48 16.51 12.99
C TYR A 55 6.97 15.75 11.75
N ILE A 56 6.08 15.21 10.95
CA ILE A 56 6.41 14.45 9.73
C ILE A 56 6.06 15.30 8.51
N THR A 57 7.06 15.57 7.68
CA THR A 57 6.85 16.29 6.42
C THR A 57 7.93 15.89 5.42
N GLY A 58 7.62 15.96 4.14
CA GLY A 58 8.56 15.64 3.07
C GLY A 58 8.80 14.15 2.89
N GLU A 59 7.98 13.29 3.48
CA GLU A 59 8.15 11.84 3.41
C GLU A 59 7.31 11.19 2.31
N VAL A 60 7.86 10.12 1.74
CA VAL A 60 7.10 9.21 0.87
C VAL A 60 7.01 7.87 1.59
N ILE A 61 5.79 7.48 1.95
CA ILE A 61 5.58 6.23 2.67
C ILE A 61 5.11 5.17 1.69
N SER A 62 5.89 4.09 1.57
CA SER A 62 5.54 2.97 0.72
C SER A 62 4.57 2.04 1.45
N VAL A 63 3.44 1.74 0.80
CA VAL A 63 2.42 0.83 1.32
C VAL A 63 2.31 -0.33 0.35
N ASN A 64 3.29 -1.24 0.41
CA ASN A 64 3.49 -2.25 -0.64
C ASN A 64 3.82 -3.65 -0.10
N GLY A 65 3.64 -3.89 1.19
CA GLY A 65 3.94 -5.20 1.77
C GLY A 65 5.43 -5.58 1.69
N GLY A 66 6.31 -4.62 1.45
CA GLY A 66 7.75 -4.83 1.36
C GLY A 66 8.27 -5.11 -0.06
N MET A 67 7.43 -5.00 -1.09
CA MET A 67 7.80 -5.40 -2.44
C MET A 67 8.99 -4.63 -3.03
N TYR A 68 9.18 -3.40 -2.62
CA TYR A 68 10.28 -2.54 -3.09
C TYR A 68 11.22 -2.13 -1.97
N MET A 69 11.50 -3.03 -1.07
CA MET A 69 12.44 -2.78 0.02
C MET A 69 13.86 -2.56 -0.47
#